data_8daaf29a4d82a9cba300d6a99947efe0
#
_entry.id   8daaf29a4d82a9cba300d6a99947efe0
#
_cell.length_a   1.000
_cell.length_b   1.000
_cell.length_c   1.000
_cell.angle_alpha   90.00
_cell.angle_beta   90.00
_cell.angle_gamma   90.00
#
_symmetry.space_group_name_H-M   'P 1'
#
loop_
_entity.id
_entity.type
_entity.pdbx_description
1 polymer ?
#
loop_
_entity_poly.entity_id
_entity_poly.type
_entity_poly.pdbx_seq_one_letter_code
_entity_poly.pdbx_strand_id
1 'polypeptide(L)'
;MRIAIIGAGLAGLTAAYELRDHDVEVFEAAGRIGGKLYSVPFNDGPTDMGAEAFLARRHDAVEFIESLGLGGSLVEPSGLHSLVYSGELKPLPRGGMMGIPSHSEPVAHLVSAE
;
A
#
# COMPACT_ATOMS: atom_id res chain seq x y z
N MET A 1 21.76 7.11 -23.42
CA MET A 1 20.83 6.14 -24.05
C MET A 1 19.43 6.70 -23.91
N ARG A 2 18.60 6.59 -24.96
CA ARG A 2 17.19 6.98 -24.87
C ARG A 2 16.34 5.78 -24.44
N ILE A 3 15.51 5.97 -23.41
CA ILE A 3 14.74 4.91 -22.75
C ILE A 3 13.28 5.34 -22.69
N ALA A 4 12.37 4.48 -23.17
CA ALA A 4 10.94 4.66 -23.00
C ALA A 4 10.42 3.72 -21.90
N ILE A 5 9.68 4.26 -20.94
CA ILE A 5 9.04 3.51 -19.87
C ILE A 5 7.53 3.58 -20.06
N ILE A 6 6.88 2.43 -20.09
CA ILE A 6 5.43 2.34 -20.26
C ILE A 6 4.75 2.13 -18.91
N GLY A 7 3.92 3.09 -18.53
CA GLY A 7 3.21 3.13 -17.26
C GLY A 7 3.90 3.98 -16.20
N ALA A 8 3.18 4.95 -15.67
CA ALA A 8 3.62 5.84 -14.58
C ALA A 8 3.05 5.43 -13.22
N GLY A 9 2.91 4.14 -12.96
CA GLY A 9 2.72 3.58 -11.63
C GLY A 9 4.02 3.55 -10.84
N LEU A 10 3.99 3.04 -9.62
CA LEU A 10 5.15 2.99 -8.72
C LEU A 10 6.38 2.37 -9.41
N ALA A 11 6.23 1.22 -10.06
CA ALA A 11 7.35 0.52 -10.71
C ALA A 11 7.97 1.35 -11.85
N GLY A 12 7.14 1.97 -12.70
CA GLY A 12 7.64 2.79 -13.82
C GLY A 12 8.32 4.07 -13.34
N LEU A 13 7.76 4.72 -12.32
CA LEU A 13 8.35 5.92 -11.73
C LEU A 13 9.67 5.61 -10.98
N THR A 14 9.75 4.49 -10.28
CA THR A 14 11.00 4.02 -9.66
C THR A 14 12.05 3.73 -10.72
N ALA A 15 11.70 3.04 -11.80
CA ALA A 15 12.63 2.79 -12.90
C ALA A 15 13.10 4.09 -13.56
N ALA A 16 12.21 5.07 -13.76
CA ALA A 16 12.58 6.37 -14.29
C ALA A 16 13.54 7.12 -13.36
N TYR A 17 13.32 7.05 -12.05
CA TYR A 17 14.20 7.64 -11.05
C TYR A 17 15.59 6.99 -11.06
N GLU A 18 15.68 5.68 -11.09
CA GLU A 18 16.95 4.95 -11.14
C GLU A 18 17.73 5.23 -12.44
N LEU A 19 17.02 5.49 -13.53
CA LEU A 19 17.61 5.73 -14.85
C LEU A 19 17.73 7.25 -15.17
N ARG A 20 17.56 8.13 -14.20
CA ARG A 20 17.50 9.60 -14.38
C ARG A 20 18.72 10.23 -15.02
N ASP A 21 19.85 9.56 -15.02
CA ASP A 21 21.08 10.01 -15.70
C ASP A 21 21.06 9.73 -17.22
N HIS A 22 19.97 9.15 -17.71
CA HIS A 22 19.73 8.88 -19.11
C HIS A 22 18.62 9.78 -19.67
N ASP A 23 18.43 9.74 -20.98
CA ASP A 23 17.30 10.38 -21.66
C ASP A 23 16.05 9.47 -21.51
N VAL A 24 15.29 9.71 -20.43
CA VAL A 24 14.13 8.87 -20.04
C VAL A 24 12.82 9.57 -20.37
N GLU A 25 11.93 8.86 -21.02
CA GLU A 25 10.57 9.31 -21.30
C GLU A 25 9.56 8.29 -20.75
N VAL A 26 8.60 8.76 -19.94
CA VAL A 26 7.56 7.90 -19.35
C VAL A 26 6.23 8.15 -20.05
N PHE A 27 5.60 7.08 -20.51
CA PHE A 27 4.29 7.10 -21.17
C PHE A 27 3.23 6.51 -20.25
N GLU A 28 2.17 7.28 -19.97
CA GLU A 28 1.05 6.86 -19.16
C GLU A 28 -0.26 6.97 -19.96
N ALA A 29 -1.07 5.91 -19.91
CA ALA A 29 -2.33 5.85 -20.64
C ALA A 29 -3.46 6.60 -19.93
N ALA A 30 -3.38 6.71 -18.59
CA ALA A 30 -4.39 7.42 -17.79
C ALA A 30 -4.08 8.92 -17.72
N GLY A 31 -5.06 9.72 -17.36
CA GLY A 31 -4.92 11.17 -17.15
C GLY A 31 -4.16 11.55 -15.85
N ARG A 32 -3.57 10.58 -15.14
CA ARG A 32 -2.80 10.79 -13.91
C ARG A 32 -1.67 9.77 -13.77
N ILE A 33 -0.64 10.13 -13.03
CA ILE A 33 0.42 9.23 -12.58
C ILE A 33 0.02 8.52 -11.29
N GLY A 34 0.83 7.56 -10.82
CA GLY A 34 0.67 6.85 -9.55
C GLY A 34 0.06 5.45 -9.68
N GLY A 35 -0.69 5.17 -10.75
CA GLY A 35 -1.27 3.85 -10.96
C GLY A 35 -2.22 3.45 -9.82
N LYS A 36 -1.86 2.41 -9.05
CA LYS A 36 -2.63 1.92 -7.89
C LYS A 36 -2.45 2.76 -6.63
N LEU A 37 -1.50 3.68 -6.57
CA LEU A 37 -1.45 4.72 -5.55
C LEU A 37 -2.47 5.80 -5.93
N TYR A 38 -3.51 5.95 -5.16
CA TYR A 38 -4.58 6.88 -5.45
C TYR A 38 -5.26 7.36 -4.18
N SER A 39 -5.05 8.62 -3.85
CA SER A 39 -5.68 9.28 -2.71
C SER A 39 -6.69 10.32 -3.22
N VAL A 40 -7.80 10.42 -2.55
CA VAL A 40 -8.86 11.41 -2.82
C VAL A 40 -9.09 12.28 -1.60
N PRO A 41 -9.53 13.54 -1.78
CA PRO A 41 -9.99 14.35 -0.65
C PRO A 41 -11.18 13.69 0.01
N PHE A 42 -11.16 13.59 1.34
CA PHE A 42 -12.26 13.14 2.16
C PHE A 42 -12.36 14.04 3.39
N ASN A 43 -13.44 13.95 4.17
CA ASN A 43 -13.83 14.93 5.22
C ASN A 43 -12.66 15.53 6.01
N ASP A 44 -11.85 14.70 6.64
CA ASP A 44 -10.79 15.14 7.56
C ASP A 44 -9.37 15.01 6.96
N GLY A 45 -9.26 14.78 5.65
CA GLY A 45 -7.98 14.66 4.97
C GLY A 45 -8.02 13.73 3.76
N PRO A 46 -6.88 13.49 3.12
CA PRO A 46 -6.79 12.56 2.00
C PRO A 46 -7.04 11.13 2.48
N THR A 47 -7.80 10.39 1.70
CA THR A 47 -8.07 8.97 1.92
C THR A 47 -7.57 8.16 0.74
N ASP A 48 -6.83 7.09 1.03
CA ASP A 48 -6.31 6.19 0.02
C ASP A 48 -7.41 5.26 -0.49
N MET A 49 -7.60 5.30 -1.81
CA MET A 49 -8.59 4.49 -2.53
C MET A 49 -7.96 3.29 -3.22
N GLY A 50 -6.66 3.16 -3.13
CA GLY A 50 -5.88 2.10 -3.75
C GLY A 50 -4.91 1.45 -2.75
N ALA A 51 -3.64 1.32 -3.14
CA ALA A 51 -2.60 0.82 -2.24
C ALA A 51 -2.29 1.89 -1.18
N GLU A 52 -2.45 1.52 0.07
CA GLU A 52 -2.32 2.44 1.23
C GLU A 52 -1.10 2.15 2.10
N ALA A 53 -0.59 0.92 2.05
CA ALA A 53 0.49 0.50 2.95
C ALA A 53 1.41 -0.54 2.28
N PHE A 54 2.59 -0.68 2.85
CA PHE A 54 3.52 -1.75 2.54
C PHE A 54 4.07 -2.39 3.83
N LEU A 55 4.69 -3.54 3.70
CA LEU A 55 5.21 -4.25 4.86
C LEU A 55 6.53 -3.62 5.33
N ALA A 56 6.61 -3.18 6.58
CA ALA A 56 7.80 -2.58 7.18
C ALA A 56 9.06 -3.48 7.11
N ARG A 57 8.89 -4.81 7.00
CA ARG A 57 9.99 -5.76 6.76
C ARG A 57 10.60 -5.69 5.35
N ARG A 58 10.04 -4.90 4.46
CA ARG A 58 10.60 -4.62 3.12
C ARG A 58 11.60 -3.47 3.26
N HIS A 59 12.80 -3.82 3.74
CA HIS A 59 13.88 -2.85 3.97
C HIS A 59 14.27 -2.11 2.68
N ASP A 60 14.23 -2.80 1.54
CA ASP A 60 14.44 -2.21 0.21
C ASP A 60 13.49 -1.03 -0.07
N ALA A 61 12.22 -1.15 0.31
CA ALA A 61 11.25 -0.07 0.13
C ALA A 61 11.50 1.09 1.11
N VAL A 62 11.84 0.79 2.36
CA VAL A 62 12.17 1.81 3.38
C VAL A 62 13.40 2.61 2.94
N GLU A 63 14.50 1.94 2.59
CA GLU A 63 15.74 2.55 2.13
C GLU A 63 15.52 3.43 0.90
N PHE A 64 14.70 2.97 -0.04
CA PHE A 64 14.34 3.77 -1.23
C PHE A 64 13.59 5.05 -0.84
N ILE A 65 12.59 4.98 0.02
CA ILE A 65 11.83 6.14 0.50
C ILE A 65 12.73 7.11 1.25
N GLU A 66 13.64 6.61 2.11
CA GLU A 66 14.62 7.42 2.82
C GLU A 66 15.59 8.10 1.86
N SER A 67 16.04 7.42 0.80
CA SER A 67 16.92 7.99 -0.24
C SER A 67 16.27 9.15 -1.01
N LEU A 68 14.95 9.17 -1.07
CA LEU A 68 14.15 10.27 -1.62
C LEU A 68 13.95 11.43 -0.64
N GLY A 69 14.47 11.34 0.60
CA GLY A 69 14.27 12.33 1.66
C GLY A 69 12.89 12.26 2.31
N LEU A 70 12.13 11.19 2.09
CA LEU A 70 10.76 11.00 2.56
C LEU A 70 10.65 10.12 3.82
N GLY A 71 11.77 9.75 4.44
CA GLY A 71 11.79 8.89 5.63
C GLY A 71 10.91 9.42 6.77
N GLY A 72 10.89 10.74 6.99
CA GLY A 72 10.03 11.38 7.99
C GLY A 72 8.53 11.32 7.71
N SER A 73 8.12 10.87 6.52
CA SER A 73 6.71 10.65 6.14
C SER A 73 6.25 9.21 6.38
N LEU A 74 7.17 8.32 6.75
CA LEU A 74 6.82 6.95 7.11
C LEU A 74 6.15 6.93 8.47
N VAL A 75 4.97 6.33 8.54
CA VAL A 75 4.20 6.18 9.78
C VAL A 75 3.85 4.71 10.00
N GLU A 76 3.90 4.29 11.25
CA GLU A 76 3.40 2.98 11.63
C GLU A 76 1.90 3.05 11.93
N PRO A 77 1.15 1.97 11.65
CA PRO A 77 -0.24 1.86 12.07
C PRO A 77 -0.38 2.06 13.59
N SER A 78 -1.47 2.65 14.02
CA SER A 78 -1.77 2.95 15.43
C SER A 78 -1.74 1.74 16.39
N GLY A 79 -1.63 0.52 15.86
CA GLY A 79 -1.69 -0.72 16.63
C GLY A 79 -3.09 -1.06 17.16
N LEU A 80 -4.09 -0.29 16.81
CA LEU A 80 -5.48 -0.60 17.12
C LEU A 80 -5.92 -1.89 16.40
N HIS A 81 -6.87 -2.58 17.01
CA HIS A 81 -7.41 -3.81 16.43
C HIS A 81 -8.20 -3.49 15.16
N SER A 82 -7.95 -4.25 14.10
CA SER A 82 -8.82 -4.24 12.94
C SER A 82 -10.19 -4.80 13.30
N LEU A 83 -11.23 -4.18 12.78
CA LEU A 83 -12.60 -4.60 12.98
C LEU A 83 -13.20 -5.13 11.68
N VAL A 84 -14.11 -6.08 11.79
CA VAL A 84 -14.95 -6.55 10.69
C VAL A 84 -16.41 -6.30 11.04
N TYR A 85 -17.18 -5.88 10.07
CA TYR A 85 -18.62 -5.74 10.23
C TYR A 85 -19.35 -7.00 9.70
N SER A 86 -20.05 -7.69 10.58
CA SER A 86 -20.91 -8.83 10.26
C SER A 86 -22.21 -8.71 11.07
N GLY A 87 -23.07 -7.73 10.68
CA GLY A 87 -24.25 -7.33 11.46
C GLY A 87 -23.90 -6.44 12.67
N GLU A 88 -22.73 -6.62 13.25
CA GLU A 88 -22.12 -5.82 14.31
C GLU A 88 -20.61 -5.72 14.10
N LEU A 89 -19.94 -4.76 14.73
CA LEU A 89 -18.49 -4.61 14.67
C LEU A 89 -17.83 -5.64 15.60
N LYS A 90 -16.96 -6.48 15.04
CA LYS A 90 -16.22 -7.51 15.77
C LYS A 90 -14.72 -7.35 15.52
N PRO A 91 -13.86 -7.58 16.51
CA PRO A 91 -12.42 -7.54 16.30
C PRO A 91 -11.97 -8.70 15.42
N LEU A 92 -11.06 -8.43 14.48
CA LEU A 92 -10.35 -9.49 13.77
C LEU A 92 -9.33 -10.16 14.70
N PRO A 93 -9.20 -11.48 14.65
CA PRO A 93 -8.22 -12.21 15.46
C PRO A 93 -6.78 -11.82 15.07
N ARG A 94 -5.91 -11.82 16.06
CA ARG A 94 -4.46 -11.63 15.83
C ARG A 94 -3.82 -12.92 15.33
N GLY A 95 -2.69 -12.81 14.63
CA GLY A 95 -1.81 -13.94 14.32
C GLY A 95 -2.10 -14.67 13.01
N GLY A 96 -2.92 -14.11 12.14
CA GLY A 96 -3.08 -14.62 10.78
C GLY A 96 -1.99 -14.14 9.81
N MET A 97 -1.80 -14.85 8.70
CA MET A 97 -0.97 -14.38 7.59
C MET A 97 -1.87 -13.64 6.59
N MET A 98 -1.60 -12.35 6.37
CA MET A 98 -2.39 -11.50 5.46
C MET A 98 -3.90 -11.47 5.79
N GLY A 99 -4.24 -11.51 7.08
CA GLY A 99 -5.64 -11.55 7.52
C GLY A 99 -6.30 -12.92 7.47
N ILE A 100 -5.58 -13.96 7.01
CA ILE A 100 -6.09 -15.33 6.97
C ILE A 100 -5.74 -16.02 8.30
N PRO A 101 -6.73 -16.46 9.10
CA PRO A 101 -6.47 -17.15 10.35
C PRO A 101 -5.83 -18.52 10.09
N SER A 102 -4.92 -18.94 10.96
CA SER A 102 -4.22 -20.22 10.83
C SER A 102 -5.10 -21.43 11.25
N HIS A 103 -6.18 -21.16 11.97
CA HIS A 103 -7.16 -22.16 12.43
C HIS A 103 -8.51 -21.47 12.70
N SER A 104 -9.58 -22.24 12.83
CA SER A 104 -10.95 -21.73 12.89
C SER A 104 -11.34 -21.13 14.25
N GLU A 105 -10.72 -21.57 15.34
CA GLU A 105 -11.09 -21.17 16.69
C GLU A 105 -11.11 -19.65 16.92
N PRO A 106 -10.08 -18.87 16.50
CA PRO A 106 -10.09 -17.42 16.68
C PRO A 106 -11.17 -16.68 15.91
N VAL A 107 -11.77 -17.31 14.89
CA VAL A 107 -12.82 -16.72 14.04
C VAL A 107 -14.21 -17.33 14.29
N ALA A 108 -14.34 -18.25 15.23
CA ALA A 108 -15.61 -18.92 15.53
C ALA A 108 -16.75 -17.93 15.88
N HIS A 109 -16.42 -16.73 16.37
CA HIS A 109 -17.39 -15.66 16.64
C HIS A 109 -17.83 -14.88 15.41
N LEU A 110 -17.16 -15.09 14.26
CA LEU A 110 -17.45 -14.40 13.00
C LEU A 110 -18.25 -15.25 12.01
N VAL A 111 -18.20 -16.56 12.17
CA VAL A 111 -18.85 -17.54 11.28
C VAL A 111 -19.76 -18.46 12.07
N SER A 112 -20.91 -18.82 11.50
CA SER A 112 -21.75 -19.86 12.06
C SER A 112 -21.06 -21.21 11.88
N ALA A 113 -21.07 -22.04 12.90
CA ALA A 113 -20.73 -23.45 12.75
C ALA A 113 -21.90 -24.14 12.02
N GLU A 114 -21.71 -24.44 10.72
CA GLU A 114 -22.52 -25.44 10.00
C GLU A 114 -21.81 -26.78 10.03
#